data_c96de93d58929c561ac1d7083e96e5ca
#
_entry.id   c96de93d58929c561ac1d7083e96e5ca
#
_cell.length_a   1.000
_cell.length_b   1.000
_cell.length_c   1.000
_cell.angle_alpha   90.00
_cell.angle_beta   90.00
_cell.angle_gamma   90.00
#
_symmetry.space_group_name_H-M   'P 1'
#
loop_
_entity.id
_entity.type
_entity.pdbx_description
1 polymer ?
#
loop_
_entity_poly.entity_id
_entity_poly.type
_entity_poly.pdbx_seq_one_letter_code
_entity_poly.pdbx_strand_id
1 'polypeptide(L)'
;MITNNNFIHLQCPDIPTIKQVNFNGKRHYETPTGTLPSITNIIHHFIPDGIKEWRESIGEDVATWITRTAGIRGTRVHKLIDSFLYNKSLGDITREYGVMAAGLFNLMHPALCKINNIVAIEKRIYSTDPAIMAAGTTDLVAEYEGILSIIDFKTSSKMRGQDTIDEWCIQATFYALAWECLTGQKIPQIVIICATEDGQTEVFKAEPSQYVERLKKLIADYRTDIGVTPNI
;
A
#
# COMPACT_ATOMS: atom_id res chain seq x y z
N MET A 1 -20.83 18.96 -0.28
CA MET A 1 -21.14 17.92 -1.29
C MET A 1 -19.82 17.51 -1.91
N ILE A 2 -19.53 16.20 -1.94
CA ILE A 2 -18.35 15.68 -2.64
C ILE A 2 -18.64 15.83 -4.12
N THR A 3 -17.82 16.60 -4.82
CA THR A 3 -17.93 16.73 -6.28
C THR A 3 -17.54 15.40 -6.91
N ASN A 4 -18.40 14.83 -7.76
CA ASN A 4 -18.02 13.66 -8.57
C ASN A 4 -16.91 14.10 -9.53
N ASN A 5 -15.68 13.63 -9.29
CA ASN A 5 -14.64 13.68 -10.28
C ASN A 5 -14.92 12.59 -11.32
N ASN A 6 -14.88 12.94 -12.59
CA ASN A 6 -14.91 11.92 -13.65
C ASN A 6 -13.47 11.54 -13.98
N PHE A 7 -12.94 10.55 -13.24
CA PHE A 7 -11.62 10.01 -13.54
C PHE A 7 -11.63 9.29 -14.89
N ILE A 8 -10.58 9.52 -15.67
CA ILE A 8 -10.35 8.78 -16.90
C ILE A 8 -9.69 7.44 -16.54
N HIS A 9 -10.24 6.35 -17.03
CA HIS A 9 -9.67 5.03 -16.88
C HIS A 9 -8.97 4.63 -18.16
N LEU A 10 -7.68 4.32 -18.07
CA LEU A 10 -6.87 3.82 -19.19
C LEU A 10 -6.92 2.30 -19.24
N GLN A 11 -6.53 1.74 -20.37
CA GLN A 11 -6.40 0.30 -20.50
C GLN A 11 -5.23 -0.19 -19.65
N CYS A 12 -5.51 -1.08 -18.69
CA CYS A 12 -4.47 -1.74 -17.93
C CYS A 12 -3.70 -2.72 -18.84
N PRO A 13 -2.36 -2.73 -18.81
CA PRO A 13 -1.58 -3.77 -19.48
C PRO A 13 -2.01 -5.17 -19.06
N ASP A 14 -1.80 -6.14 -19.94
CA ASP A 14 -2.07 -7.55 -19.62
C ASP A 14 -1.03 -8.06 -18.60
N ILE A 15 -1.49 -8.26 -17.38
CA ILE A 15 -0.68 -8.75 -16.26
C ILE A 15 -1.27 -10.08 -15.80
N PRO A 16 -0.46 -11.14 -15.66
CA PRO A 16 -0.92 -12.43 -15.17
C PRO A 16 -1.71 -12.33 -13.88
N THR A 17 -2.88 -12.95 -13.85
CA THR A 17 -3.69 -13.00 -12.61
C THR A 17 -3.02 -13.93 -11.62
N ILE A 18 -2.77 -13.43 -10.41
CA ILE A 18 -2.21 -14.20 -9.30
C ILE A 18 -3.20 -14.32 -8.16
N LYS A 19 -3.12 -15.44 -7.43
CA LYS A 19 -4.04 -15.75 -6.33
C LYS A 19 -3.39 -15.49 -4.98
N GLN A 20 -4.06 -14.73 -4.13
CA GLN A 20 -3.65 -14.58 -2.74
C GLN A 20 -4.02 -15.85 -1.96
N VAL A 21 -3.07 -16.37 -1.21
CA VAL A 21 -3.20 -17.53 -0.33
C VAL A 21 -2.66 -17.23 1.06
N ASN A 22 -3.08 -17.99 2.05
CA ASN A 22 -2.55 -17.91 3.41
C ASN A 22 -1.69 -19.15 3.67
N PHE A 23 -0.44 -18.92 4.02
CA PHE A 23 0.47 -19.98 4.40
C PHE A 23 1.05 -19.68 5.79
N ASN A 24 0.82 -20.57 6.76
CA ASN A 24 1.23 -20.40 8.17
C ASN A 24 0.81 -19.04 8.78
N GLY A 25 -0.43 -18.60 8.51
CA GLY A 25 -0.95 -17.32 9.01
C GLY A 25 -0.42 -16.09 8.29
N LYS A 26 0.47 -16.22 7.32
CA LYS A 26 1.06 -15.13 6.54
C LYS A 26 0.53 -15.11 5.12
N ARG A 27 0.31 -13.91 4.58
CA ARG A 27 -0.17 -13.68 3.21
C ARG A 27 0.93 -14.00 2.19
N HIS A 28 0.60 -14.86 1.24
CA HIS A 28 1.43 -15.22 0.09
C HIS A 28 0.62 -15.09 -1.20
N TYR A 29 1.28 -15.24 -2.34
CA TYR A 29 0.65 -15.21 -3.66
C TYR A 29 1.18 -16.36 -4.52
N GLU A 30 0.25 -17.11 -5.12
CA GLU A 30 0.57 -18.08 -6.16
C GLU A 30 0.80 -17.33 -7.48
N THR A 31 2.03 -17.40 -7.98
CA THR A 31 2.46 -16.74 -9.22
C THR A 31 2.93 -17.79 -10.23
N PRO A 32 3.09 -17.45 -11.52
CA PRO A 32 3.66 -18.36 -12.51
C PRO A 32 5.07 -18.87 -12.16
N THR A 33 5.80 -18.15 -11.33
CA THR A 33 7.17 -18.50 -10.91
C THR A 33 7.22 -19.20 -9.54
N GLY A 34 6.07 -19.50 -8.95
CA GLY A 34 5.96 -20.14 -7.63
C GLY A 34 5.22 -19.29 -6.59
N THR A 35 5.18 -19.79 -5.36
CA THR A 35 4.52 -19.07 -4.26
C THR A 35 5.47 -18.05 -3.65
N LEU A 36 5.10 -16.78 -3.70
CA LEU A 36 5.90 -15.66 -3.22
C LEU A 36 5.29 -15.04 -1.94
N PRO A 37 6.12 -14.59 -0.99
CA PRO A 37 5.64 -13.86 0.18
C PRO A 37 5.11 -12.48 -0.21
N SER A 38 4.17 -11.96 0.60
CA SER A 38 3.73 -10.57 0.46
C SER A 38 4.84 -9.60 0.87
N ILE A 39 5.08 -8.56 0.07
CA ILE A 39 6.01 -7.48 0.44
C ILE A 39 5.66 -6.86 1.80
N THR A 40 4.39 -6.70 2.11
CA THR A 40 3.93 -6.21 3.42
C THR A 40 4.38 -7.12 4.56
N ASN A 41 4.34 -8.45 4.37
CA ASN A 41 4.83 -9.39 5.38
C ASN A 41 6.35 -9.34 5.54
N ILE A 42 7.08 -9.08 4.45
CA ILE A 42 8.54 -8.91 4.50
C ILE A 42 8.89 -7.65 5.29
N ILE A 43 8.25 -6.52 5.00
CA ILE A 43 8.46 -5.25 5.71
C ILE A 43 8.16 -5.41 7.22
N HIS A 44 7.05 -6.06 7.56
CA HIS A 44 6.64 -6.23 8.96
C HIS A 44 7.27 -7.47 9.64
N HIS A 45 8.20 -8.14 8.99
CA HIS A 45 8.89 -9.30 9.60
C HIS A 45 9.79 -8.87 10.76
N PHE A 46 10.47 -7.74 10.60
CA PHE A 46 11.32 -7.16 11.61
C PHE A 46 10.50 -6.18 12.45
N ILE A 47 9.89 -6.68 13.53
CA ILE A 47 9.09 -5.83 14.43
C ILE A 47 10.05 -4.93 15.23
N PRO A 48 9.93 -3.59 15.11
CA PRO A 48 10.72 -2.67 15.92
C PRO A 48 10.51 -2.92 17.43
N ASP A 49 11.57 -2.84 18.22
CA ASP A 49 11.49 -3.05 19.66
C ASP A 49 10.48 -2.13 20.34
N GLY A 50 10.36 -0.88 19.88
CA GLY A 50 9.35 0.05 20.36
C GLY A 50 7.89 -0.40 20.20
N ILE A 51 7.59 -1.29 19.24
CA ILE A 51 6.25 -1.89 19.13
C ILE A 51 6.04 -2.93 20.23
N LYS A 52 7.06 -3.72 20.56
CA LYS A 52 7.00 -4.71 21.66
C LYS A 52 6.82 -3.97 22.99
N GLU A 53 7.66 -2.97 23.26
CA GLU A 53 7.58 -2.14 24.47
C GLU A 53 6.21 -1.46 24.60
N TRP A 54 5.67 -0.92 23.50
CA TRP A 54 4.34 -0.34 23.47
C TRP A 54 3.25 -1.38 23.83
N ARG A 55 3.30 -2.60 23.23
CA ARG A 55 2.34 -3.66 23.53
C ARG A 55 2.40 -4.07 25.01
N GLU A 56 3.59 -4.19 25.57
CA GLU A 56 3.81 -4.50 26.99
C GLU A 56 3.27 -3.38 27.89
N SER A 57 3.46 -2.11 27.51
CA SER A 57 3.05 -0.95 28.32
C SER A 57 1.54 -0.78 28.46
N ILE A 58 0.76 -1.15 27.42
CA ILE A 58 -0.71 -1.00 27.40
C ILE A 58 -1.47 -2.30 27.60
N GLY A 59 -0.75 -3.43 27.60
CA GLY A 59 -1.31 -4.78 27.67
C GLY A 59 -1.75 -5.35 26.31
N GLU A 60 -1.59 -6.66 26.15
CA GLU A 60 -1.76 -7.36 24.88
C GLU A 60 -3.19 -7.28 24.33
N ASP A 61 -4.21 -7.36 25.18
CA ASP A 61 -5.62 -7.27 24.76
C ASP A 61 -5.97 -5.90 24.18
N VAL A 62 -5.48 -4.83 24.84
CA VAL A 62 -5.69 -3.45 24.40
C VAL A 62 -4.94 -3.19 23.10
N ALA A 63 -3.69 -3.62 22.99
CA ALA A 63 -2.89 -3.49 21.79
C ALA A 63 -3.54 -4.22 20.60
N THR A 64 -4.04 -5.42 20.82
CA THR A 64 -4.74 -6.22 19.82
C THR A 64 -6.03 -5.53 19.36
N TRP A 65 -6.81 -5.00 20.30
CA TRP A 65 -8.03 -4.24 19.97
C TRP A 65 -7.72 -2.99 19.12
N ILE A 66 -6.71 -2.20 19.50
CA ILE A 66 -6.26 -1.01 18.77
C ILE A 66 -5.83 -1.40 17.35
N THR A 67 -4.99 -2.42 17.21
CA THR A 67 -4.47 -2.87 15.91
C THR A 67 -5.61 -3.37 15.00
N ARG A 68 -6.54 -4.16 15.55
CA ARG A 68 -7.71 -4.65 14.81
C ARG A 68 -8.62 -3.50 14.36
N THR A 69 -8.89 -2.55 15.24
CA THR A 69 -9.73 -1.38 14.93
C THR A 69 -9.09 -0.52 13.84
N ALA A 70 -7.78 -0.30 13.92
CA ALA A 70 -7.02 0.40 12.89
C ALA A 70 -7.11 -0.31 11.53
N GLY A 71 -6.99 -1.64 11.48
CA GLY A 71 -7.14 -2.43 10.24
C GLY A 71 -8.54 -2.33 9.64
N ILE A 72 -9.59 -2.42 10.46
CA ILE A 72 -10.98 -2.26 10.00
C ILE A 72 -11.20 -0.87 9.42
N ARG A 73 -10.71 0.17 10.10
CA ARG A 73 -10.78 1.56 9.63
C ARG A 73 -10.08 1.72 8.29
N GLY A 74 -8.83 1.27 8.18
CA GLY A 74 -8.07 1.33 6.93
C GLY A 74 -8.81 0.66 5.78
N THR A 75 -9.32 -0.56 5.98
CA THR A 75 -10.09 -1.28 4.97
C THR A 75 -11.34 -0.50 4.51
N ARG A 76 -12.04 0.18 5.41
CA ARG A 76 -13.22 0.98 5.06
C ARG A 76 -12.85 2.22 4.25
N VAL A 77 -11.74 2.89 4.61
CA VAL A 77 -11.23 4.05 3.86
C VAL A 77 -10.83 3.65 2.45
N HIS A 78 -10.06 2.56 2.28
CA HIS A 78 -9.67 2.05 0.96
C HIS A 78 -10.91 1.72 0.09
N LYS A 79 -11.90 1.00 0.62
CA LYS A 79 -13.14 0.70 -0.12
C LYS A 79 -13.90 1.96 -0.56
N LEU A 80 -13.91 3.01 0.28
CA LEU A 80 -14.53 4.28 -0.06
C LEU A 80 -13.75 5.01 -1.14
N ILE A 81 -12.42 5.03 -1.05
CA ILE A 81 -11.52 5.57 -2.09
C ILE A 81 -11.71 4.82 -3.40
N ASP A 82 -11.74 3.48 -3.39
CA ASP A 82 -11.98 2.68 -4.60
C ASP A 82 -13.30 3.05 -5.27
N SER A 83 -14.37 3.17 -4.47
CA SER A 83 -15.68 3.56 -4.99
C SER A 83 -15.63 4.94 -5.66
N PHE A 84 -14.91 5.87 -5.06
CA PHE A 84 -14.70 7.21 -5.61
C PHE A 84 -13.89 7.18 -6.91
N LEU A 85 -12.76 6.46 -6.92
CA LEU A 85 -11.90 6.30 -8.08
C LEU A 85 -12.60 5.58 -9.26
N TYR A 86 -13.52 4.65 -8.97
CA TYR A 86 -14.37 4.03 -9.99
C TYR A 86 -15.53 4.90 -10.47
N ASN A 87 -15.56 6.19 -10.13
CA ASN A 87 -16.63 7.12 -10.49
C ASN A 87 -18.03 6.68 -10.01
N LYS A 88 -18.10 5.85 -8.96
CA LYS A 88 -19.38 5.45 -8.39
C LYS A 88 -20.03 6.63 -7.68
N SER A 89 -21.35 6.73 -7.81
CA SER A 89 -22.10 7.71 -7.02
C SER A 89 -21.92 7.36 -5.54
N LEU A 90 -21.34 8.27 -4.78
CA LEU A 90 -21.21 8.14 -3.34
C LEU A 90 -22.50 8.66 -2.71
N GLY A 91 -23.27 7.76 -2.11
CA GLY A 91 -24.44 8.10 -1.31
C GLY A 91 -24.07 8.69 0.07
N ASP A 92 -24.76 8.28 1.10
CA ASP A 92 -24.39 8.64 2.48
C ASP A 92 -23.19 7.80 2.94
N ILE A 93 -21.97 8.33 2.68
CA ILE A 93 -20.71 7.66 3.04
C ILE A 93 -20.56 7.44 4.54
N THR A 94 -21.15 8.29 5.37
CA THR A 94 -21.14 8.13 6.82
C THR A 94 -21.95 6.93 7.24
N ARG A 95 -23.11 6.72 6.63
CA ARG A 95 -23.96 5.57 6.89
C ARG A 95 -23.36 4.26 6.39
N GLU A 96 -22.72 4.29 5.22
CA GLU A 96 -22.19 3.09 4.56
C GLU A 96 -20.86 2.65 5.13
N TYR A 97 -19.93 3.59 5.36
CA TYR A 97 -18.54 3.30 5.74
C TYR A 97 -18.23 3.66 7.19
N GLY A 98 -19.10 4.42 7.86
CA GLY A 98 -18.94 4.91 9.22
C GLY A 98 -18.29 6.29 9.29
N VAL A 99 -18.55 7.00 10.39
CA VAL A 99 -18.13 8.41 10.59
C VAL A 99 -16.62 8.60 10.45
N MET A 100 -15.81 7.72 11.03
CA MET A 100 -14.36 7.82 11.00
C MET A 100 -13.81 7.64 9.58
N ALA A 101 -14.29 6.64 8.85
CA ALA A 101 -13.83 6.42 7.47
C ALA A 101 -14.25 7.57 6.55
N ALA A 102 -15.47 8.08 6.70
CA ALA A 102 -15.95 9.24 5.97
C ALA A 102 -15.12 10.51 6.29
N GLY A 103 -14.78 10.72 7.57
CA GLY A 103 -13.93 11.83 8.00
C GLY A 103 -12.54 11.78 7.37
N LEU A 104 -11.86 10.63 7.44
CA LEU A 104 -10.53 10.43 6.86
C LEU A 104 -10.55 10.57 5.32
N PHE A 105 -11.58 10.03 4.66
CA PHE A 105 -11.76 10.24 3.23
C PHE A 105 -11.91 11.73 2.88
N ASN A 106 -12.73 12.46 3.62
CA ASN A 106 -12.91 13.91 3.39
C ASN A 106 -11.60 14.69 3.56
N LEU A 107 -10.73 14.28 4.49
CA LEU A 107 -9.39 14.86 4.65
C LEU A 107 -8.51 14.56 3.44
N MET A 108 -8.56 13.33 2.88
CA MET A 108 -7.79 12.95 1.69
C MET A 108 -8.36 13.54 0.40
N HIS A 109 -9.65 13.89 0.35
CA HIS A 109 -10.35 14.25 -0.88
C HIS A 109 -9.64 15.32 -1.73
N PRO A 110 -9.06 16.42 -1.17
CA PRO A 110 -8.31 17.38 -1.97
C PRO A 110 -7.09 16.78 -2.69
N ALA A 111 -6.43 15.78 -2.07
CA ALA A 111 -5.32 15.06 -2.68
C ALA A 111 -5.80 14.05 -3.73
N LEU A 112 -6.92 13.36 -3.47
CA LEU A 112 -7.53 12.42 -4.41
C LEU A 112 -7.98 13.11 -5.70
N CYS A 113 -8.42 14.36 -5.63
CA CYS A 113 -8.80 15.15 -6.82
C CYS A 113 -7.63 15.48 -7.76
N LYS A 114 -6.38 15.24 -7.36
CA LYS A 114 -5.18 15.42 -8.19
C LYS A 114 -4.82 14.16 -8.99
N ILE A 115 -5.55 13.07 -8.78
CA ILE A 115 -5.41 11.80 -9.50
C ILE A 115 -6.19 11.91 -10.82
N ASN A 116 -5.65 11.33 -11.89
CA ASN A 116 -6.35 11.08 -13.14
C ASN A 116 -5.67 9.93 -13.93
N ASN A 117 -6.17 9.62 -15.13
CA ASN A 117 -5.60 8.61 -16.02
C ASN A 117 -5.28 7.31 -15.27
N ILE A 118 -6.31 6.74 -14.62
CA ILE A 118 -6.21 5.55 -13.79
C ILE A 118 -5.93 4.32 -14.66
N VAL A 119 -4.83 3.63 -14.39
CA VAL A 119 -4.41 2.42 -15.10
C VAL A 119 -4.86 1.16 -14.38
N ALA A 120 -4.72 1.12 -13.05
CA ALA A 120 -5.11 -0.04 -12.24
C ALA A 120 -5.47 0.37 -10.82
N ILE A 121 -6.51 -0.25 -10.24
CA ILE A 121 -6.92 -0.13 -8.83
C ILE A 121 -6.84 -1.53 -8.22
N GLU A 122 -6.31 -1.64 -6.98
CA GLU A 122 -6.20 -2.91 -6.22
C GLU A 122 -5.60 -4.06 -7.07
N LYS A 123 -4.54 -3.74 -7.81
CA LYS A 123 -3.93 -4.71 -8.72
C LYS A 123 -2.90 -5.57 -8.01
N ARG A 124 -3.05 -6.89 -8.11
CA ARG A 124 -2.05 -7.85 -7.64
C ARG A 124 -0.92 -7.94 -8.64
N ILE A 125 0.30 -7.77 -8.15
CA ILE A 125 1.53 -7.77 -8.95
C ILE A 125 2.64 -8.52 -8.21
N TYR A 126 3.66 -8.95 -8.96
CA TYR A 126 4.80 -9.66 -8.41
C TYR A 126 6.07 -9.30 -9.19
N SER A 127 7.22 -9.52 -8.59
CA SER A 127 8.49 -9.39 -9.28
C SER A 127 9.13 -10.75 -9.54
N THR A 128 9.70 -10.91 -10.74
CA THR A 128 10.53 -12.04 -11.11
C THR A 128 12.02 -11.75 -10.96
N ASP A 129 12.39 -10.50 -10.64
CA ASP A 129 13.77 -10.13 -10.33
C ASP A 129 14.22 -10.85 -9.04
N PRO A 130 15.29 -11.69 -9.12
CA PRO A 130 15.78 -12.43 -7.96
C PRO A 130 16.12 -11.54 -6.75
N ALA A 131 16.55 -10.30 -6.96
CA ALA A 131 16.89 -9.38 -5.89
C ALA A 131 15.67 -8.89 -5.10
N ILE A 132 14.50 -8.83 -5.74
CA ILE A 132 13.26 -8.30 -5.14
C ILE A 132 12.06 -9.24 -5.32
N MET A 133 12.29 -10.55 -5.38
CA MET A 133 11.26 -11.56 -5.58
C MET A 133 10.27 -11.58 -4.41
N ALA A 134 9.13 -10.97 -4.61
CA ALA A 134 7.99 -10.88 -3.71
C ALA A 134 6.71 -10.60 -4.52
N ALA A 135 5.56 -10.55 -3.87
CA ALA A 135 4.30 -10.16 -4.50
C ALA A 135 3.49 -9.24 -3.59
N GLY A 136 2.47 -8.60 -4.13
CA GLY A 136 1.59 -7.75 -3.34
C GLY A 136 0.40 -7.24 -4.14
N THR A 137 -0.41 -6.42 -3.48
CA THR A 137 -1.51 -5.68 -4.11
C THR A 137 -1.18 -4.20 -3.99
N THR A 138 -1.00 -3.52 -5.12
CA THR A 138 -0.86 -2.06 -5.13
C THR A 138 -2.23 -1.42 -5.10
N ASP A 139 -2.40 -0.38 -4.30
CA ASP A 139 -3.68 0.31 -4.18
C ASP A 139 -4.06 0.95 -5.52
N LEU A 140 -3.12 1.68 -6.14
CA LEU A 140 -3.42 2.45 -7.34
C LEU A 140 -2.19 2.65 -8.23
N VAL A 141 -2.38 2.50 -9.54
CA VAL A 141 -1.48 2.96 -10.60
C VAL A 141 -2.21 3.99 -11.42
N ALA A 142 -1.80 5.23 -11.37
CA ALA A 142 -2.47 6.36 -12.02
C ALA A 142 -1.51 7.55 -12.18
N GLU A 143 -1.91 8.56 -12.90
CA GLU A 143 -1.22 9.85 -12.85
C GLU A 143 -1.62 10.62 -11.59
N TYR A 144 -0.61 11.12 -10.89
CA TYR A 144 -0.75 12.11 -9.82
C TYR A 144 -0.11 13.42 -10.26
N GLU A 145 -0.91 14.46 -10.38
CA GLU A 145 -0.46 15.76 -10.95
C GLU A 145 0.21 15.60 -12.32
N GLY A 146 -0.31 14.70 -13.17
CA GLY A 146 0.19 14.45 -14.53
C GLY A 146 1.42 13.53 -14.62
N ILE A 147 1.89 12.96 -13.51
CA ILE A 147 3.03 12.02 -13.48
C ILE A 147 2.54 10.63 -13.15
N LEU A 148 2.85 9.63 -13.99
CA LEU A 148 2.51 8.23 -13.71
C LEU A 148 3.17 7.77 -12.41
N SER A 149 2.36 7.24 -11.51
CA SER A 149 2.74 6.99 -10.13
C SER A 149 2.18 5.67 -9.60
N ILE A 150 2.90 5.04 -8.68
CA ILE A 150 2.29 4.18 -7.67
C ILE A 150 1.78 5.08 -6.56
N ILE A 151 0.48 4.96 -6.23
CA ILE A 151 -0.16 5.73 -5.18
C ILE A 151 -0.66 4.75 -4.12
N ASP A 152 -0.31 5.01 -2.86
CA ASP A 152 -0.64 4.15 -1.73
C ASP A 152 -1.32 4.98 -0.64
N PHE A 153 -2.44 4.47 -0.12
CA PHE A 153 -3.26 5.18 0.86
C PHE A 153 -2.99 4.67 2.27
N LYS A 154 -2.73 5.59 3.18
CA LYS A 154 -2.44 5.25 4.58
C LYS A 154 -3.37 5.98 5.54
N THR A 155 -3.77 5.28 6.61
CA THR A 155 -4.48 5.89 7.72
C THR A 155 -3.73 5.65 9.02
N SER A 156 -3.69 6.65 9.88
CA SER A 156 -3.00 6.57 11.16
C SER A 156 -3.77 7.29 12.26
N SER A 157 -3.43 7.03 13.53
CA SER A 157 -3.98 7.81 14.64
C SER A 157 -3.40 9.22 14.70
N LYS A 158 -2.13 9.38 14.34
CA LYS A 158 -1.40 10.64 14.28
C LYS A 158 -0.33 10.55 13.18
N MET A 159 0.25 11.67 12.80
CA MET A 159 1.33 11.68 11.80
C MET A 159 2.51 10.83 12.27
N ARG A 160 3.14 10.14 11.34
CA ARG A 160 4.22 9.18 11.59
C ARG A 160 5.60 9.84 11.43
N GLY A 161 6.57 9.29 12.14
CA GLY A 161 7.97 9.66 11.95
C GLY A 161 8.54 9.15 10.62
N GLN A 162 9.71 9.69 10.24
CA GLN A 162 10.36 9.44 8.97
C GLN A 162 10.59 7.94 8.69
N ASP A 163 10.94 7.15 9.70
CA ASP A 163 11.19 5.71 9.52
C ASP A 163 9.95 4.97 8.99
N THR A 164 8.75 5.30 9.51
CA THR A 164 7.50 4.71 9.02
C THR A 164 7.15 5.19 7.60
N ILE A 165 7.42 6.47 7.30
CA ILE A 165 7.23 7.02 5.95
C ILE A 165 8.16 6.31 4.96
N ASP A 166 9.40 6.08 5.36
CA ASP A 166 10.38 5.34 4.56
C ASP A 166 9.94 3.90 4.30
N GLU A 167 9.35 3.20 5.28
CA GLU A 167 8.76 1.86 5.09
C GLU A 167 7.64 1.88 4.04
N TRP A 168 6.76 2.88 4.07
CA TRP A 168 5.71 3.06 3.07
C TRP A 168 6.30 3.31 1.68
N CYS A 169 7.35 4.14 1.60
CA CYS A 169 8.05 4.40 0.35
C CYS A 169 8.78 3.15 -0.18
N ILE A 170 9.36 2.32 0.68
CA ILE A 170 9.95 1.02 0.31
C ILE A 170 8.86 0.09 -0.27
N GLN A 171 7.68 0.03 0.35
CA GLN A 171 6.55 -0.75 -0.16
C GLN A 171 6.11 -0.27 -1.56
N ALA A 172 5.92 1.03 -1.72
CA ALA A 172 5.52 1.63 -2.99
C ALA A 172 6.61 1.47 -4.07
N THR A 173 7.89 1.53 -3.68
CA THR A 173 9.03 1.25 -4.57
C THR A 173 9.00 -0.19 -5.07
N PHE A 174 8.71 -1.17 -4.20
CA PHE A 174 8.52 -2.54 -4.66
C PHE A 174 7.43 -2.62 -5.73
N TYR A 175 6.29 -1.96 -5.53
CA TYR A 175 5.21 -1.96 -6.52
C TYR A 175 5.62 -1.31 -7.83
N ALA A 176 6.40 -0.22 -7.79
CA ALA A 176 6.92 0.44 -9.00
C ALA A 176 7.82 -0.50 -9.82
N LEU A 177 8.76 -1.19 -9.16
CA LEU A 177 9.66 -2.14 -9.82
C LEU A 177 8.94 -3.40 -10.30
N ALA A 178 8.00 -3.93 -9.53
CA ALA A 178 7.19 -5.08 -9.94
C ALA A 178 6.30 -4.73 -11.14
N TRP A 179 5.74 -3.51 -11.19
CA TRP A 179 4.99 -3.02 -12.34
C TRP A 179 5.88 -2.93 -13.58
N GLU A 180 7.06 -2.33 -13.47
CA GLU A 180 8.03 -2.22 -14.57
C GLU A 180 8.47 -3.62 -15.06
N CYS A 181 8.72 -4.55 -14.13
CA CYS A 181 9.08 -5.93 -14.46
C CYS A 181 7.99 -6.66 -15.28
N LEU A 182 6.71 -6.42 -14.98
CA LEU A 182 5.60 -7.11 -15.62
C LEU A 182 5.13 -6.43 -16.92
N THR A 183 5.31 -5.12 -17.04
CA THR A 183 4.72 -4.33 -18.13
C THR A 183 5.74 -3.64 -19.03
N GLY A 184 6.99 -3.55 -18.60
CA GLY A 184 8.01 -2.72 -19.24
C GLY A 184 7.81 -1.21 -19.06
N GLN A 185 6.73 -0.80 -18.38
CA GLN A 185 6.40 0.61 -18.17
C GLN A 185 7.02 1.11 -16.86
N LYS A 186 7.96 2.05 -16.99
CA LYS A 186 8.62 2.65 -15.82
C LYS A 186 7.68 3.56 -15.04
N ILE A 187 7.73 3.46 -13.72
CA ILE A 187 7.04 4.35 -12.79
C ILE A 187 8.03 5.37 -12.22
N PRO A 188 7.99 6.64 -12.62
CA PRO A 188 8.95 7.64 -12.16
C PRO A 188 8.68 8.17 -10.75
N GLN A 189 7.45 8.01 -10.23
CA GLN A 189 7.02 8.60 -8.96
C GLN A 189 6.27 7.60 -8.08
N ILE A 190 6.51 7.67 -6.79
CA ILE A 190 5.68 7.07 -5.76
C ILE A 190 5.02 8.18 -4.95
N VAL A 191 3.77 7.96 -4.55
CA VAL A 191 2.97 8.91 -3.78
C VAL A 191 2.30 8.20 -2.62
N ILE A 192 2.52 8.68 -1.41
CA ILE A 192 1.81 8.21 -0.21
C ILE A 192 0.85 9.31 0.23
N ILE A 193 -0.44 9.00 0.27
CA ILE A 193 -1.46 9.90 0.78
C ILE A 193 -1.90 9.38 2.15
N CYS A 194 -1.56 10.09 3.21
CA CYS A 194 -1.86 9.70 4.58
C CYS A 194 -2.84 10.68 5.23
N ALA A 195 -3.91 10.15 5.84
CA ALA A 195 -4.79 10.93 6.71
C ALA A 195 -4.80 10.36 8.14
N THR A 196 -4.93 11.24 9.12
CA THR A 196 -4.85 10.90 10.53
C THR A 196 -6.14 11.23 11.29
N GLU A 197 -6.39 10.51 12.39
CA GLU A 197 -7.58 10.71 13.24
C GLU A 197 -7.58 12.07 13.94
N ASP A 198 -6.41 12.68 14.11
CA ASP A 198 -6.26 14.05 14.65
C ASP A 198 -6.48 15.14 13.58
N GLY A 199 -6.92 14.78 12.38
CA GLY A 199 -7.39 15.71 11.35
C GLY A 199 -6.31 16.24 10.41
N GLN A 200 -5.16 15.59 10.31
CA GLN A 200 -4.09 15.97 9.41
C GLN A 200 -4.13 15.13 8.13
N THR A 201 -3.63 15.70 7.02
CA THR A 201 -3.38 14.97 5.77
C THR A 201 -2.04 15.41 5.20
N GLU A 202 -1.21 14.46 4.84
CA GLU A 202 0.05 14.71 4.17
C GLU A 202 0.18 13.85 2.91
N VAL A 203 0.88 14.41 1.92
CA VAL A 203 1.20 13.76 0.66
C VAL A 203 2.71 13.73 0.51
N PHE A 204 3.27 12.53 0.60
CA PHE A 204 4.70 12.29 0.39
C PHE A 204 4.92 11.84 -1.04
N LYS A 205 5.87 12.49 -1.72
CA LYS A 205 6.28 12.16 -3.08
C LYS A 205 7.76 11.84 -3.09
N ALA A 206 8.13 10.79 -3.79
CA ALA A 206 9.52 10.40 -3.96
C ALA A 206 9.74 9.70 -5.30
N GLU A 207 10.99 9.56 -5.70
CA GLU A 207 11.38 8.71 -6.79
C GLU A 207 11.68 7.29 -6.26
N PRO A 208 11.21 6.22 -6.92
CA PRO A 208 11.54 4.85 -6.50
C PRO A 208 13.05 4.61 -6.35
N SER A 209 13.86 5.23 -7.20
CA SER A 209 15.33 5.14 -7.18
C SER A 209 15.96 5.41 -5.82
N GLN A 210 15.35 6.24 -4.99
CA GLN A 210 15.84 6.59 -3.66
C GLN A 210 15.76 5.44 -2.65
N TYR A 211 14.88 4.45 -2.90
CA TYR A 211 14.60 3.36 -1.95
C TYR A 211 15.00 1.97 -2.46
N VAL A 212 15.49 1.84 -3.69
CA VAL A 212 15.83 0.54 -4.32
C VAL A 212 16.81 -0.27 -3.48
N GLU A 213 17.90 0.34 -3.04
CA GLU A 213 18.93 -0.38 -2.28
C GLU A 213 18.44 -0.79 -0.89
N ARG A 214 17.61 0.04 -0.25
CA ARG A 214 16.97 -0.30 1.04
C ARG A 214 15.98 -1.46 0.87
N LEU A 215 15.19 -1.48 -0.22
CA LEU A 215 14.28 -2.57 -0.55
C LEU A 215 15.04 -3.89 -0.77
N LYS A 216 16.11 -3.87 -1.58
CA LYS A 216 16.93 -5.07 -1.83
C LYS A 216 17.55 -5.61 -0.56
N LYS A 217 18.11 -4.72 0.27
CA LYS A 217 18.67 -5.10 1.57
C LYS A 217 17.61 -5.74 2.46
N LEU A 218 16.45 -5.13 2.59
CA LEU A 218 15.35 -5.65 3.42
C LEU A 218 14.92 -7.07 2.99
N ILE A 219 14.80 -7.30 1.67
CA ILE A 219 14.43 -8.62 1.15
C ILE A 219 15.56 -9.65 1.36
N ALA A 220 16.82 -9.24 1.22
CA ALA A 220 17.96 -10.10 1.49
C ALA A 220 18.06 -10.49 2.98
N ASP A 221 17.89 -9.53 3.88
CA ASP A 221 17.86 -9.74 5.32
C ASP A 221 16.72 -10.71 5.71
N TYR A 222 15.51 -10.48 5.17
CA TYR A 222 14.36 -11.38 5.36
C TYR A 222 14.66 -12.82 4.93
N ARG A 223 15.23 -13.01 3.74
CA ARG A 223 15.58 -14.35 3.24
C ARG A 223 16.61 -15.06 4.13
N THR A 224 17.60 -14.32 4.57
CA THR A 224 18.62 -14.84 5.48
C THR A 224 17.99 -15.31 6.78
N ASP A 225 17.10 -14.52 7.36
CA ASP A 225 16.44 -14.84 8.63
C ASP A 225 15.51 -16.07 8.54
N ILE A 226 14.83 -16.25 7.40
CA ILE A 226 13.99 -17.44 7.17
C ILE A 226 14.75 -18.65 6.59
N GLY A 227 16.08 -18.58 6.46
CA GLY A 227 16.93 -19.69 6.00
C GLY A 227 16.80 -19.97 4.49
N VAL A 228 16.35 -19.03 3.69
CA VAL A 228 16.29 -19.13 2.22
C VAL A 228 17.53 -18.46 1.63
N THR A 229 18.52 -19.26 1.30
CA THR A 229 19.69 -18.76 0.53
C THR A 229 19.27 -18.47 -0.92
N PRO A 230 19.70 -17.35 -1.53
CA PRO A 230 19.54 -17.15 -2.96
C PRO A 230 20.28 -18.27 -3.69
N ASN A 231 19.59 -19.04 -4.52
CA ASN A 231 20.30 -19.85 -5.53
C ASN A 231 20.96 -18.84 -6.49
N ILE A 232 22.28 -18.74 -6.39
CA ILE A 232 23.15 -17.96 -7.32
C ILE A 232 23.09 -18.62 -8.69
#